data_cedc0fee0c3919c021b577f687fdb1b5
#
_entry.id   cedc0fee0c3919c021b577f687fdb1b5
#
_cell.length_a   1.000
_cell.length_b   1.000
_cell.length_c   1.000
_cell.angle_alpha   90.00
_cell.angle_beta   90.00
_cell.angle_gamma   90.00
#
_symmetry.space_group_name_H-M   'P 1'
#
loop_
_entity.id
_entity.type
_entity.pdbx_description
1 polymer ?
#
loop_
_entity_poly.entity_id
_entity_poly.type
_entity_poly.pdbx_seq_one_letter_code
_entity_poly.pdbx_strand_id
1 'polypeptide(L)'
;MNVIEHYDMLIDENNDPFRDPPALQDYMNQWDGQLFIDSMKLDHTKSVLEIGVGTGRIAAKVAPNCLQFTGIDVSPKTIDRAKENLSKHRNVVLICADFEKYTFDHTFDVIYSSLTMMHFEDKKQILSKVAGLLRERGIFCLSIDKNQSAYIDTGTRKIRVYPDTPDALMPIIKETHLHIVDAYETEFAHILICEK
;
A
#
# COMPACT_ATOMS: atom_id res chain seq x y z
N MET A 1 -21.74 4.56 -2.48
CA MET A 1 -21.05 3.55 -1.63
C MET A 1 -19.72 4.15 -1.19
N ASN A 2 -19.34 3.99 0.06
CA ASN A 2 -18.06 4.42 0.56
C ASN A 2 -16.98 3.30 0.40
N VAL A 3 -15.72 3.64 0.66
CA VAL A 3 -14.57 2.72 0.47
C VAL A 3 -14.68 1.49 1.39
N ILE A 4 -15.06 1.68 2.66
CA ILE A 4 -15.19 0.58 3.64
C ILE A 4 -16.23 -0.43 3.16
N GLU A 5 -17.45 0.05 2.83
CA GLU A 5 -18.52 -0.81 2.32
C GLU A 5 -18.10 -1.61 1.09
N HIS A 6 -17.35 -0.99 0.18
CA HIS A 6 -16.87 -1.66 -1.03
C HIS A 6 -15.94 -2.83 -0.70
N TYR A 7 -14.91 -2.60 0.13
CA TYR A 7 -13.93 -3.63 0.46
C TYR A 7 -14.50 -4.70 1.38
N ASP A 8 -15.40 -4.35 2.30
CA ASP A 8 -16.14 -5.33 3.09
C ASP A 8 -16.98 -6.28 2.20
N MET A 9 -17.64 -5.73 1.17
CA MET A 9 -18.41 -6.53 0.21
C MET A 9 -17.52 -7.43 -0.65
N LEU A 10 -16.32 -6.98 -1.05
CA LEU A 10 -15.38 -7.84 -1.77
C LEU A 10 -15.03 -9.09 -0.94
N ILE A 11 -14.84 -8.95 0.36
CA ILE A 11 -14.60 -10.09 1.24
C ILE A 11 -15.82 -11.02 1.32
N ASP A 12 -17.04 -10.46 1.42
CA ASP A 12 -18.28 -11.25 1.39
C ASP A 12 -18.45 -12.02 0.07
N GLU A 13 -17.96 -11.47 -1.03
CA GLU A 13 -17.91 -12.10 -2.35
C GLU A 13 -16.73 -13.10 -2.51
N ASN A 14 -15.98 -13.32 -1.42
CA ASN A 14 -14.80 -14.19 -1.39
C ASN A 14 -13.65 -13.72 -2.31
N ASN A 15 -13.55 -12.42 -2.55
CA ASN A 15 -12.42 -11.83 -3.25
C ASN A 15 -11.24 -11.72 -2.25
N ASP A 16 -10.21 -12.53 -2.47
CA ASP A 16 -9.03 -12.59 -1.60
C ASP A 16 -7.75 -12.74 -2.42
N PRO A 17 -7.12 -11.62 -2.82
CA PRO A 17 -5.90 -11.63 -3.63
C PRO A 17 -4.73 -12.42 -3.03
N PHE A 18 -4.72 -12.63 -1.71
CA PHE A 18 -3.72 -13.50 -1.07
C PHE A 18 -3.91 -14.98 -1.46
N ARG A 19 -5.17 -15.43 -1.62
CA ARG A 19 -5.54 -16.82 -1.91
C ARG A 19 -5.77 -17.10 -3.39
N ASP A 20 -5.61 -16.10 -4.22
CA ASP A 20 -5.77 -16.24 -5.66
C ASP A 20 -4.84 -17.31 -6.24
N PRO A 21 -5.30 -18.03 -7.28
CA PRO A 21 -4.44 -18.95 -8.00
C PRO A 21 -3.26 -18.21 -8.66
N PRO A 22 -2.15 -18.93 -8.95
CA PRO A 22 -0.91 -18.31 -9.46
C PRO A 22 -1.11 -17.33 -10.63
N ALA A 23 -1.98 -17.67 -11.58
CA ALA A 23 -2.24 -16.81 -12.75
C ALA A 23 -2.85 -15.44 -12.37
N LEU A 24 -3.73 -15.39 -11.36
CA LEU A 24 -4.27 -14.13 -10.85
C LEU A 24 -3.26 -13.37 -9.99
N GLN A 25 -2.43 -14.08 -9.22
CA GLN A 25 -1.32 -13.45 -8.50
C GLN A 25 -0.30 -12.83 -9.47
N ASP A 26 0.02 -13.50 -10.57
CA ASP A 26 0.89 -12.96 -11.62
C ASP A 26 0.26 -11.74 -12.30
N TYR A 27 -1.05 -11.75 -12.51
CA TYR A 27 -1.77 -10.58 -12.99
C TYR A 27 -1.67 -9.40 -12.02
N MET A 28 -1.90 -9.63 -10.72
CA MET A 28 -1.76 -8.60 -9.69
C MET A 28 -0.31 -8.08 -9.56
N ASN A 29 0.68 -8.92 -9.85
CA ASN A 29 2.09 -8.50 -9.85
C ASN A 29 2.42 -7.49 -10.97
N GLN A 30 1.51 -7.25 -11.93
CA GLN A 30 1.67 -6.19 -12.95
C GLN A 30 1.54 -4.77 -12.39
N TRP A 31 1.07 -4.59 -11.15
CA TRP A 31 1.06 -3.29 -10.45
C TRP A 31 2.25 -3.11 -9.50
N ASP A 32 2.90 -4.19 -9.06
CA ASP A 32 3.99 -4.14 -8.09
C ASP A 32 5.08 -5.18 -8.38
N GLY A 33 4.87 -6.45 -8.05
CA GLY A 33 5.79 -7.53 -8.39
C GLY A 33 7.07 -7.57 -7.53
N GLN A 34 8.02 -8.42 -7.96
CA GLN A 34 9.23 -8.68 -7.18
C GLN A 34 10.17 -7.47 -7.12
N LEU A 35 10.33 -6.73 -8.22
CA LEU A 35 11.19 -5.55 -8.27
C LEU A 35 10.73 -4.46 -7.28
N PHE A 36 9.41 -4.30 -7.10
CA PHE A 36 8.84 -3.40 -6.10
C PHE A 36 9.27 -3.80 -4.68
N ILE A 37 9.24 -5.10 -4.37
CA ILE A 37 9.70 -5.63 -3.07
C ILE A 37 11.21 -5.46 -2.92
N ASP A 38 11.99 -5.75 -3.95
CA ASP A 38 13.46 -5.61 -3.93
C ASP A 38 13.88 -4.15 -3.69
N SER A 39 13.11 -3.19 -4.22
CA SER A 39 13.34 -1.74 -4.02
C SER A 39 13.20 -1.31 -2.55
N MET A 40 12.52 -2.08 -1.71
CA MET A 40 12.40 -1.83 -0.27
C MET A 40 13.70 -2.09 0.50
N LYS A 41 14.67 -2.81 -0.10
CA LYS A 41 15.96 -3.18 0.49
C LYS A 41 15.80 -3.76 1.90
N LEU A 42 14.90 -4.75 2.01
CA LEU A 42 14.52 -5.35 3.29
C LEU A 42 15.67 -6.12 3.96
N ASP A 43 15.69 -6.08 5.28
CA ASP A 43 16.49 -6.96 6.13
C ASP A 43 15.82 -7.10 7.51
N HIS A 44 16.28 -8.05 8.32
CA HIS A 44 15.71 -8.36 9.63
C HIS A 44 15.95 -7.31 10.73
N THR A 45 16.48 -6.14 10.41
CA THR A 45 16.61 -5.00 11.33
C THR A 45 15.54 -3.93 11.11
N LYS A 46 14.84 -3.97 9.98
CA LYS A 46 13.93 -2.92 9.53
C LYS A 46 12.51 -3.11 10.03
N SER A 47 11.90 -2.01 10.46
CA SER A 47 10.45 -1.88 10.68
C SER A 47 9.77 -1.38 9.41
N VAL A 48 8.66 -2.02 9.02
CA VAL A 48 7.96 -1.78 7.77
C VAL A 48 6.50 -1.42 8.02
N LEU A 49 5.97 -0.45 7.27
CA LEU A 49 4.55 -0.11 7.23
C LEU A 49 4.00 -0.29 5.81
N GLU A 50 2.90 -1.03 5.67
CA GLU A 50 2.07 -1.06 4.47
C GLU A 50 0.81 -0.23 4.68
N ILE A 51 0.58 0.73 3.78
CA ILE A 51 -0.65 1.53 3.73
C ILE A 51 -1.60 0.86 2.74
N GLY A 52 -2.75 0.39 3.25
CA GLY A 52 -3.70 -0.41 2.49
C GLY A 52 -3.26 -1.86 2.37
N VAL A 53 -3.08 -2.53 3.51
CA VAL A 53 -2.55 -3.91 3.54
C VAL A 53 -3.46 -4.93 2.84
N GLY A 54 -4.72 -4.59 2.64
CA GLY A 54 -5.69 -5.49 2.05
C GLY A 54 -5.76 -6.82 2.78
N THR A 55 -5.88 -7.93 2.05
CA THR A 55 -5.87 -9.28 2.63
C THR A 55 -4.46 -9.84 2.90
N GLY A 56 -3.41 -9.02 2.67
CA GLY A 56 -2.03 -9.37 3.01
C GLY A 56 -1.20 -9.97 1.89
N ARG A 57 -1.56 -9.76 0.61
CA ARG A 57 -0.85 -10.32 -0.55
C ARG A 57 0.63 -9.95 -0.60
N ILE A 58 0.95 -8.65 -0.46
CA ILE A 58 2.35 -8.18 -0.45
C ILE A 58 2.98 -8.43 0.93
N ALA A 59 2.22 -8.19 2.02
CA ALA A 59 2.64 -8.44 3.39
C ALA A 59 3.24 -9.83 3.60
N ALA A 60 2.66 -10.87 2.99
CA ALA A 60 3.15 -12.24 3.10
C ALA A 60 4.57 -12.45 2.53
N LYS A 61 4.97 -11.61 1.58
CA LYS A 61 6.30 -11.63 0.97
C LYS A 61 7.29 -10.72 1.73
N VAL A 62 6.79 -9.66 2.34
CA VAL A 62 7.57 -8.65 3.06
C VAL A 62 7.85 -9.06 4.52
N ALA A 63 6.83 -9.52 5.25
CA ALA A 63 6.93 -9.83 6.68
C ALA A 63 8.04 -10.85 7.03
N PRO A 64 8.30 -11.91 6.24
CA PRO A 64 9.40 -12.83 6.52
C PRO A 64 10.79 -12.19 6.46
N ASN A 65 10.93 -11.04 5.81
CA ASN A 65 12.21 -10.40 5.49
C ASN A 65 12.46 -9.10 6.27
N CYS A 66 11.67 -8.82 7.31
CA CYS A 66 11.83 -7.63 8.14
C CYS A 66 11.77 -7.96 9.65
N LEU A 67 12.19 -7.02 10.49
CA LEU A 67 12.12 -7.14 11.94
C LEU A 67 10.66 -7.12 12.42
N GLN A 68 9.93 -6.11 11.99
CA GLN A 68 8.53 -5.91 12.35
C GLN A 68 7.76 -5.37 11.14
N PHE A 69 6.60 -5.93 10.91
CA PHE A 69 5.67 -5.52 9.88
C PHE A 69 4.42 -4.92 10.52
N THR A 70 4.01 -3.76 10.06
CA THR A 70 2.73 -3.15 10.40
C THR A 70 1.92 -2.94 9.14
N GLY A 71 0.69 -3.43 9.10
CA GLY A 71 -0.27 -3.17 8.02
C GLY A 71 -1.47 -2.40 8.54
N ILE A 72 -1.88 -1.37 7.81
CA ILE A 72 -3.09 -0.60 8.13
C ILE A 72 -4.07 -0.67 6.96
N ASP A 73 -5.34 -0.88 7.26
CA ASP A 73 -6.45 -0.85 6.31
C ASP A 73 -7.72 -0.34 6.98
N VAL A 74 -8.61 0.28 6.22
CA VAL A 74 -9.84 0.88 6.73
C VAL A 74 -10.99 -0.11 6.86
N SER A 75 -10.94 -1.24 6.12
CA SER A 75 -12.01 -2.26 6.08
C SER A 75 -11.83 -3.29 7.20
N PRO A 76 -12.79 -3.43 8.13
CA PRO A 76 -12.74 -4.43 9.19
C PRO A 76 -12.68 -5.87 8.65
N LYS A 77 -13.48 -6.21 7.64
CA LYS A 77 -13.50 -7.57 7.08
C LYS A 77 -12.21 -7.91 6.36
N THR A 78 -11.62 -6.92 5.68
CA THR A 78 -10.32 -7.07 5.02
C THR A 78 -9.22 -7.35 6.05
N ILE A 79 -9.19 -6.58 7.15
CA ILE A 79 -8.22 -6.80 8.25
C ILE A 79 -8.42 -8.16 8.91
N ASP A 80 -9.65 -8.60 9.14
CA ASP A 80 -9.88 -9.92 9.73
C ASP A 80 -9.41 -11.04 8.80
N ARG A 81 -9.61 -10.89 7.49
CA ARG A 81 -9.07 -11.82 6.49
C ARG A 81 -7.53 -11.79 6.48
N ALA A 82 -6.91 -10.62 6.56
CA ALA A 82 -5.44 -10.48 6.65
C ALA A 82 -4.87 -11.17 7.90
N LYS A 83 -5.55 -11.08 9.06
CA LYS A 83 -5.14 -11.81 10.28
C LYS A 83 -5.12 -13.32 10.07
N GLU A 84 -6.12 -13.87 9.37
CA GLU A 84 -6.15 -15.31 9.02
C GLU A 84 -4.96 -15.66 8.11
N ASN A 85 -4.80 -14.91 7.01
CA ASN A 85 -3.80 -15.15 6.00
C ASN A 85 -2.37 -15.03 6.52
N LEU A 86 -2.11 -14.07 7.41
CA LEU A 86 -0.79 -13.77 7.96
C LEU A 86 -0.54 -14.43 9.32
N SER A 87 -1.42 -15.30 9.80
CA SER A 87 -1.36 -15.92 11.13
C SER A 87 -0.06 -16.67 11.46
N LYS A 88 0.69 -17.08 10.44
CA LYS A 88 2.01 -17.74 10.58
C LYS A 88 3.16 -16.78 10.91
N HIS A 89 2.97 -15.47 10.68
CA HIS A 89 4.00 -14.44 10.87
C HIS A 89 3.85 -13.77 12.23
N ARG A 90 4.78 -14.04 13.15
CA ARG A 90 4.72 -13.54 14.54
C ARG A 90 5.12 -12.06 14.68
N ASN A 91 5.76 -11.51 13.67
CA ASN A 91 6.22 -10.13 13.61
C ASN A 91 5.23 -9.18 12.91
N VAL A 92 3.97 -9.61 12.70
CA VAL A 92 2.93 -8.83 12.03
C VAL A 92 1.98 -8.19 13.03
N VAL A 93 1.77 -6.89 12.87
CA VAL A 93 0.74 -6.10 13.54
C VAL A 93 -0.23 -5.58 12.48
N LEU A 94 -1.53 -5.79 12.68
CA LEU A 94 -2.57 -5.33 11.76
C LEU A 94 -3.50 -4.35 12.46
N ILE A 95 -3.71 -3.19 11.85
CA ILE A 95 -4.47 -2.06 12.36
C ILE A 95 -5.68 -1.82 11.45
N CYS A 96 -6.89 -1.90 12.03
CA CYS A 96 -8.10 -1.49 11.34
C CYS A 96 -8.38 -0.02 11.65
N ALA A 97 -7.97 0.87 10.77
CA ALA A 97 -8.16 2.31 10.94
C ALA A 97 -7.97 3.07 9.61
N ASP A 98 -8.49 4.29 9.59
CA ASP A 98 -8.23 5.26 8.53
C ASP A 98 -6.80 5.82 8.70
N PHE A 99 -5.95 5.59 7.69
CA PHE A 99 -4.56 6.04 7.71
C PHE A 99 -4.45 7.56 7.90
N GLU A 100 -5.35 8.35 7.32
CA GLU A 100 -5.32 9.82 7.48
C GLU A 100 -5.43 10.25 8.94
N LYS A 101 -6.22 9.53 9.75
CA LYS A 101 -6.57 9.89 11.13
C LYS A 101 -5.76 9.16 12.19
N TYR A 102 -5.25 7.98 11.85
CA TYR A 102 -4.53 7.16 12.82
C TYR A 102 -3.18 7.78 13.19
N THR A 103 -2.84 7.79 14.47
CA THR A 103 -1.54 8.29 14.97
C THR A 103 -0.66 7.11 15.35
N PHE A 104 0.48 6.98 14.70
CA PHE A 104 1.51 6.01 15.07
C PHE A 104 2.39 6.59 16.18
N ASP A 105 2.85 5.76 17.10
CA ASP A 105 3.72 6.10 18.22
C ASP A 105 5.21 5.90 17.91
N HIS A 106 5.53 5.41 16.71
CA HIS A 106 6.88 5.14 16.25
C HIS A 106 7.04 5.43 14.74
N THR A 107 8.28 5.39 14.28
CA THR A 107 8.68 5.61 12.89
C THR A 107 9.15 4.30 12.24
N PHE A 108 9.19 4.28 10.92
CA PHE A 108 9.48 3.10 10.11
C PHE A 108 10.73 3.30 9.24
N ASP A 109 11.45 2.22 8.97
CA ASP A 109 12.57 2.22 8.04
C ASP A 109 12.09 2.15 6.59
N VAL A 110 10.95 1.47 6.37
CA VAL A 110 10.32 1.34 5.06
C VAL A 110 8.82 1.59 5.20
N ILE A 111 8.28 2.40 4.30
CA ILE A 111 6.83 2.53 4.11
C ILE A 111 6.54 2.20 2.65
N TYR A 112 5.46 1.50 2.38
CA TYR A 112 5.01 1.29 1.01
C TYR A 112 3.49 1.31 0.87
N SER A 113 3.05 1.58 -0.36
CA SER A 113 1.64 1.58 -0.73
C SER A 113 1.50 1.10 -2.17
N SER A 114 0.63 0.12 -2.39
CA SER A 114 0.24 -0.35 -3.72
C SER A 114 -1.27 -0.33 -3.85
N LEU A 115 -1.77 0.25 -4.95
CA LEU A 115 -3.21 0.34 -5.29
C LEU A 115 -4.08 1.02 -4.21
N THR A 116 -3.50 1.86 -3.35
CA THR A 116 -4.21 2.49 -2.24
C THR A 116 -4.21 4.02 -2.31
N MET A 117 -3.13 4.63 -2.84
CA MET A 117 -2.99 6.09 -2.88
C MET A 117 -4.19 6.77 -3.56
N MET A 118 -4.79 6.16 -4.56
CA MET A 118 -5.97 6.67 -5.27
C MET A 118 -7.21 6.87 -4.39
N HIS A 119 -7.26 6.30 -3.19
CA HIS A 119 -8.38 6.49 -2.26
C HIS A 119 -8.28 7.78 -1.44
N PHE A 120 -7.15 8.43 -1.41
CA PHE A 120 -6.93 9.69 -0.69
C PHE A 120 -7.14 10.89 -1.61
N GLU A 121 -7.93 11.88 -1.19
CA GLU A 121 -8.14 13.12 -1.95
C GLU A 121 -6.97 14.08 -1.76
N ASP A 122 -6.52 14.29 -0.51
CA ASP A 122 -5.39 15.17 -0.19
C ASP A 122 -4.06 14.41 -0.19
N LYS A 123 -3.44 14.35 -1.37
CA LYS A 123 -2.13 13.69 -1.57
C LYS A 123 -1.01 14.36 -0.76
N LYS A 124 -1.08 15.68 -0.58
CA LYS A 124 -0.07 16.42 0.18
C LYS A 124 -0.11 16.04 1.65
N GLN A 125 -1.30 15.92 2.23
CA GLN A 125 -1.46 15.48 3.61
C GLN A 125 -0.89 14.07 3.81
N ILE A 126 -1.21 13.13 2.91
CA ILE A 126 -0.72 11.75 2.98
C ILE A 126 0.79 11.67 2.85
N LEU A 127 1.36 12.33 1.84
CA LEU A 127 2.81 12.31 1.60
C LEU A 127 3.58 13.01 2.73
N SER A 128 3.04 14.09 3.29
CA SER A 128 3.62 14.74 4.48
C SER A 128 3.61 13.81 5.69
N LYS A 129 2.52 13.06 5.89
CA LYS A 129 2.43 12.06 6.95
C LYS A 129 3.41 10.92 6.75
N VAL A 130 3.54 10.40 5.54
CA VAL A 130 4.54 9.38 5.19
C VAL A 130 5.95 9.88 5.51
N ALA A 131 6.31 11.10 5.08
CA ALA A 131 7.60 11.70 5.38
C ALA A 131 7.85 11.85 6.89
N GLY A 132 6.81 12.24 7.66
CA GLY A 132 6.89 12.31 9.12
C GLY A 132 7.10 10.97 9.81
N LEU A 133 6.56 9.89 9.25
CA LEU A 133 6.65 8.54 9.78
C LEU A 133 7.92 7.79 9.35
N LEU A 134 8.61 8.23 8.31
CA LEU A 134 9.88 7.66 7.89
C LEU A 134 11.02 8.10 8.80
N ARG A 135 11.92 7.18 9.13
CA ARG A 135 13.24 7.48 9.70
C ARG A 135 14.13 8.17 8.68
N GLU A 136 15.19 8.82 9.15
CA GLU A 136 16.26 9.33 8.29
C GLU A 136 16.84 8.18 7.43
N ARG A 137 16.98 8.39 6.12
CA ARG A 137 17.35 7.39 5.13
C ARG A 137 16.32 6.25 4.97
N GLY A 138 15.10 6.46 5.46
CA GLY A 138 13.99 5.53 5.26
C GLY A 138 13.50 5.57 3.81
N ILE A 139 12.95 4.46 3.35
CA ILE A 139 12.52 4.26 1.96
C ILE A 139 10.99 4.30 1.91
N PHE A 140 10.44 5.07 0.98
CA PHE A 140 9.02 5.01 0.60
C PHE A 140 8.88 4.46 -0.81
N CYS A 141 8.20 3.33 -0.98
CA CYS A 141 7.88 2.73 -2.27
C CYS A 141 6.39 2.93 -2.58
N LEU A 142 6.11 3.55 -3.72
CA LEU A 142 4.75 3.87 -4.16
C LEU A 142 4.49 3.27 -5.54
N SER A 143 3.42 2.47 -5.64
CA SER A 143 2.85 2.02 -6.91
C SER A 143 1.61 2.86 -7.24
N ILE A 144 1.62 3.51 -8.39
CA ILE A 144 0.57 4.39 -8.92
C ILE A 144 -0.08 3.68 -10.10
N ASP A 145 -1.37 3.40 -10.00
CA ASP A 145 -2.14 2.81 -11.10
C ASP A 145 -2.14 3.72 -12.34
N LYS A 146 -1.87 3.16 -13.51
CA LYS A 146 -1.98 3.86 -14.79
C LYS A 146 -3.42 4.15 -15.21
N ASN A 147 -4.40 3.50 -14.57
CA ASN A 147 -5.81 3.76 -14.81
C ASN A 147 -6.22 5.12 -14.24
N GLN A 148 -6.62 6.03 -15.12
CA GLN A 148 -7.02 7.40 -14.77
C GLN A 148 -8.54 7.57 -14.60
N SER A 149 -9.30 6.47 -14.46
CA SER A 149 -10.73 6.56 -14.14
C SER A 149 -10.91 7.17 -12.74
N ALA A 150 -11.80 8.14 -12.62
CA ALA A 150 -12.20 8.70 -11.32
C ALA A 150 -13.10 7.75 -10.49
N TYR A 151 -13.30 6.55 -10.96
CA TYR A 151 -14.14 5.55 -10.32
C TYR A 151 -13.60 4.14 -10.51
N ILE A 152 -13.69 3.32 -9.46
CA ILE A 152 -13.70 1.86 -9.58
C ILE A 152 -15.16 1.46 -9.83
N ASP A 153 -15.43 0.86 -10.97
CA ASP A 153 -16.76 0.45 -11.41
C ASP A 153 -16.77 -1.06 -11.66
N THR A 154 -17.54 -1.79 -10.86
CA THR A 154 -17.69 -3.26 -10.97
C THR A 154 -18.98 -3.65 -11.71
N GLY A 155 -19.66 -2.67 -12.33
CA GLY A 155 -20.95 -2.86 -12.99
C GLY A 155 -22.14 -2.89 -12.02
N THR A 156 -21.97 -3.42 -10.82
CA THR A 156 -23.01 -3.46 -9.78
C THR A 156 -22.84 -2.36 -8.74
N ARG A 157 -21.64 -1.83 -8.58
CA ARG A 157 -21.29 -0.76 -7.64
C ARG A 157 -20.17 0.10 -8.15
N LYS A 158 -20.11 1.33 -7.65
CA LYS A 158 -19.17 2.34 -8.07
C LYS A 158 -18.68 3.12 -6.86
N ILE A 159 -17.36 3.24 -6.71
CA ILE A 159 -16.72 4.10 -5.72
C ILE A 159 -15.85 5.15 -6.39
N ARG A 160 -15.85 6.34 -5.82
CA ARG A 160 -14.99 7.42 -6.29
C ARG A 160 -13.55 7.18 -5.86
N VAL A 161 -12.63 7.44 -6.78
CA VAL A 161 -11.19 7.48 -6.54
C VAL A 161 -10.60 8.77 -7.09
N TYR A 162 -9.39 9.08 -6.68
CA TYR A 162 -8.63 10.25 -7.05
C TYR A 162 -7.33 9.77 -7.70
N PRO A 163 -7.35 9.48 -9.01
CA PRO A 163 -6.19 8.91 -9.71
C PRO A 163 -5.00 9.85 -9.67
N ASP A 164 -3.81 9.27 -9.72
CA ASP A 164 -2.55 9.95 -9.62
C ASP A 164 -1.74 9.79 -10.90
N THR A 165 -0.84 10.74 -11.14
CA THR A 165 0.22 10.62 -12.13
C THR A 165 1.56 10.97 -11.48
N PRO A 166 2.68 10.45 -11.97
CA PRO A 166 4.00 10.87 -11.50
C PRO A 166 4.19 12.38 -11.56
N ASP A 167 3.77 13.02 -12.65
CA ASP A 167 3.90 14.47 -12.83
C ASP A 167 3.14 15.28 -11.79
N ALA A 168 1.97 14.78 -11.35
CA ALA A 168 1.18 15.43 -10.30
C ALA A 168 1.79 15.23 -8.91
N LEU A 169 2.35 14.04 -8.63
CA LEU A 169 2.89 13.70 -7.30
C LEU A 169 4.32 14.21 -7.08
N MET A 170 5.16 14.25 -8.12
CA MET A 170 6.57 14.65 -7.98
C MET A 170 6.78 16.04 -7.34
N PRO A 171 6.01 17.10 -7.68
CA PRO A 171 6.11 18.39 -6.98
C PRO A 171 5.75 18.28 -5.50
N ILE A 172 4.69 17.53 -5.18
CA ILE A 172 4.23 17.35 -3.80
C ILE A 172 5.28 16.58 -2.98
N ILE A 173 5.84 15.50 -3.54
CA ILE A 173 6.91 14.71 -2.92
C ILE A 173 8.09 15.62 -2.54
N LYS A 174 8.54 16.50 -3.44
CA LYS A 174 9.63 17.44 -3.19
C LYS A 174 9.34 18.40 -2.02
N GLU A 175 8.08 18.83 -1.86
CA GLU A 175 7.67 19.71 -0.77
C GLU A 175 7.69 19.02 0.60
N THR A 176 7.66 17.68 0.62
CA THR A 176 7.62 16.88 1.86
C THR A 176 8.99 16.42 2.36
N HIS A 177 10.08 16.90 1.75
CA HIS A 177 11.47 16.48 2.03
C HIS A 177 11.77 15.01 1.67
N LEU A 178 10.95 14.40 0.83
CA LEU A 178 11.25 13.13 0.21
C LEU A 178 11.97 13.37 -1.13
N HIS A 179 12.96 12.53 -1.42
CA HIS A 179 13.74 12.60 -2.66
C HIS A 179 13.48 11.35 -3.49
N ILE A 180 13.02 11.51 -4.73
CA ILE A 180 12.87 10.39 -5.65
C ILE A 180 14.27 9.93 -6.04
N VAL A 181 14.60 8.69 -5.67
CA VAL A 181 15.91 8.07 -5.92
C VAL A 181 15.87 7.07 -7.08
N ASP A 182 14.67 6.55 -7.41
CA ASP A 182 14.44 5.68 -8.55
C ASP A 182 12.99 5.78 -9.02
N ALA A 183 12.76 5.53 -10.29
CA ALA A 183 11.42 5.47 -10.88
C ALA A 183 11.43 4.53 -12.08
N TYR A 184 10.42 3.68 -12.17
CA TYR A 184 10.23 2.76 -13.30
C TYR A 184 8.76 2.45 -13.52
N GLU A 185 8.48 1.71 -14.58
CA GLU A 185 7.12 1.31 -14.92
C GLU A 185 6.99 -0.22 -14.91
N THR A 186 5.83 -0.67 -14.51
CA THR A 186 5.34 -2.02 -14.76
C THR A 186 4.29 -1.99 -15.87
N GLU A 187 3.65 -3.09 -16.18
CA GLU A 187 2.57 -3.12 -17.17
C GLU A 187 1.45 -2.12 -16.81
N PHE A 188 1.02 -2.11 -15.53
CA PHE A 188 -0.15 -1.35 -15.09
C PHE A 188 0.14 -0.21 -14.12
N ALA A 189 1.39 -0.01 -13.72
CA ALA A 189 1.72 1.03 -12.75
C ALA A 189 2.99 1.82 -13.09
N HIS A 190 3.04 3.04 -12.55
CA HIS A 190 4.27 3.79 -12.34
C HIS A 190 4.75 3.57 -10.91
N ILE A 191 6.03 3.25 -10.76
CA ILE A 191 6.64 3.04 -9.46
C ILE A 191 7.56 4.20 -9.13
N LEU A 192 7.39 4.77 -7.95
CA LEU A 192 8.27 5.79 -7.40
C LEU A 192 8.94 5.25 -6.14
N ILE A 193 10.27 5.34 -6.08
CA ILE A 193 11.06 5.02 -4.90
C ILE A 193 11.63 6.31 -4.35
N CYS A 194 11.27 6.63 -3.12
CA CYS A 194 11.71 7.84 -2.44
C CYS A 194 12.55 7.51 -1.21
N GLU A 195 13.47 8.41 -0.88
CA GLU A 195 14.28 8.36 0.35
C GLU A 195 14.07 9.67 1.13
N LYS A 196 14.04 9.58 2.46
CA LYS A 196 13.99 10.74 3.34
C LYS A 196 15.38 11.23 3.70
#